data_c2ee20c156723004e06418921c3b2797
#
_entry.id   c2ee20c156723004e06418921c3b2797
#
_cell.length_a   1.000
_cell.length_b   1.000
_cell.length_c   1.000
_cell.angle_alpha   90.00
_cell.angle_beta   90.00
_cell.angle_gamma   90.00
#
_symmetry.space_group_name_H-M   'P 1'
#
loop_
_entity.id
_entity.type
_entity.pdbx_description
1 polymer ?
#
loop_
_entity_poly.entity_id
_entity_poly.type
_entity_poly.pdbx_seq_one_letter_code
_entity_poly.pdbx_strand_id
1 'polypeptide(L)'
;MHYKSSVFFTATLLLALSVLSTADLAGDWPPLDQPPPMKPEWAALVDKKKVPNAPVQKKAAGDCKKAQAFCNWSCDNCVREESDFTVCPNSGDWGITYDDGPSPSTPALLDFLDKTNTKATFFVVGSRVVENPEILKRAFDAGHQIAMHTWSHPALTTQTTDQIIAEIKWTEEAIKAAIGVTPVFARPPFGDYDDRVRSILTQLGYKIVIWDVDTFDWLSDGNPNYNPALITGNATAGAKDKSKGHISLEHDLYPVAAKTAPRVIEIVKNAGFNVKPVSVCVGAKPYKEDSTTSSTASATAASDSSGSTDSNVNGDASSASRSYFASSLVSLIGLTLFLIG
;
A
#
# COMPACT_ATOMS: atom_id res chain seq x y z
N MET A 1 -57.52 3.79 51.88
CA MET A 1 -56.73 2.89 51.03
C MET A 1 -56.22 3.73 49.84
N HIS A 2 -54.96 4.18 49.91
CA HIS A 2 -54.34 4.95 48.86
C HIS A 2 -53.36 4.06 48.07
N TYR A 3 -53.71 3.84 46.80
CA TYR A 3 -52.88 3.09 45.86
C TYR A 3 -51.87 4.06 45.21
N LYS A 4 -50.58 3.89 45.49
CA LYS A 4 -49.51 4.60 44.82
C LYS A 4 -49.09 3.84 43.57
N SER A 5 -49.39 4.35 42.37
CA SER A 5 -48.87 3.87 41.10
C SER A 5 -47.47 4.38 40.92
N SER A 6 -46.50 3.45 40.86
CA SER A 6 -45.11 3.74 40.46
C SER A 6 -44.99 3.55 38.94
N VAL A 7 -44.72 4.64 38.26
CA VAL A 7 -44.40 4.61 36.81
C VAL A 7 -42.91 4.38 36.66
N PHE A 8 -42.52 3.21 36.14
CA PHE A 8 -41.16 2.93 35.73
C PHE A 8 -40.91 3.52 34.35
N PHE A 9 -40.05 4.53 34.23
CA PHE A 9 -39.51 5.01 32.97
C PHE A 9 -38.34 4.09 32.58
N THR A 10 -38.56 3.25 31.58
CA THR A 10 -37.45 2.53 30.92
C THR A 10 -36.87 3.45 29.86
N ALA A 11 -35.68 3.97 30.12
CA ALA A 11 -34.89 4.69 29.13
C ALA A 11 -34.23 3.68 28.19
N THR A 12 -34.77 3.56 27.00
CA THR A 12 -34.12 2.76 25.91
C THR A 12 -33.00 3.58 25.32
N LEU A 13 -31.76 3.19 25.64
CA LEU A 13 -30.54 3.77 25.06
C LEU A 13 -30.38 3.21 23.65
N LEU A 14 -30.80 3.94 22.63
CA LEU A 14 -30.47 3.65 21.24
C LEU A 14 -28.98 3.94 21.00
N LEU A 15 -28.15 2.88 21.00
CA LEU A 15 -26.82 2.97 20.42
C LEU A 15 -26.97 3.10 18.89
N ALA A 16 -26.82 4.32 18.38
CA ALA A 16 -26.61 4.53 16.97
C ALA A 16 -25.21 3.98 16.61
N LEU A 17 -25.14 2.76 16.06
CA LEU A 17 -23.97 2.34 15.30
C LEU A 17 -23.89 3.27 14.07
N SER A 18 -23.02 4.26 14.12
CA SER A 18 -22.58 4.96 12.93
C SER A 18 -21.77 3.96 12.10
N VAL A 19 -22.41 3.38 11.10
CA VAL A 19 -21.69 2.73 10.00
C VAL A 19 -20.94 3.90 9.33
N LEU A 20 -19.63 3.99 9.55
CA LEU A 20 -18.76 4.84 8.76
C LEU A 20 -18.81 4.29 7.34
N SER A 21 -19.67 4.87 6.50
CA SER A 21 -19.59 4.72 5.06
C SER A 21 -18.23 5.31 4.66
N THR A 22 -17.31 4.50 4.25
CA THR A 22 -16.09 4.97 3.58
C THR A 22 -16.56 5.61 2.28
N ALA A 23 -16.43 6.94 2.19
CA ALA A 23 -16.73 7.64 0.96
C ALA A 23 -15.60 7.34 -0.04
N ASP A 24 -15.97 7.02 -1.27
CA ASP A 24 -15.01 6.88 -2.36
C ASP A 24 -14.19 8.15 -2.53
N LEU A 25 -12.98 8.01 -3.05
CA LEU A 25 -12.10 9.14 -3.33
C LEU A 25 -12.78 10.11 -4.30
N ALA A 26 -12.94 11.37 -3.89
CA ALA A 26 -13.57 12.39 -4.73
C ALA A 26 -12.78 12.63 -6.03
N GLY A 27 -13.46 12.72 -7.16
CA GLY A 27 -12.86 12.96 -8.48
C GLY A 27 -13.61 12.26 -9.60
N ASP A 28 -13.24 12.59 -10.85
CA ASP A 28 -13.73 11.92 -12.05
C ASP A 28 -12.79 10.76 -12.39
N TRP A 29 -13.07 9.61 -11.83
CA TRP A 29 -12.27 8.41 -12.02
C TRP A 29 -12.82 7.53 -13.15
N PRO A 30 -11.95 6.78 -13.87
CA PRO A 30 -12.40 5.75 -14.80
C PRO A 30 -13.27 4.70 -14.11
N PRO A 31 -14.06 3.93 -14.86
CA PRO A 31 -14.77 2.78 -14.30
C PRO A 31 -13.82 1.86 -13.55
N LEU A 32 -14.25 1.43 -12.34
CA LEU A 32 -13.46 0.56 -11.48
C LEU A 32 -13.27 -0.81 -12.14
N ASP A 33 -12.11 -1.43 -11.93
CA ASP A 33 -11.74 -2.75 -12.46
C ASP A 33 -11.90 -2.91 -13.99
N GLN A 34 -11.83 -1.79 -14.71
CA GLN A 34 -11.87 -1.77 -16.17
C GLN A 34 -10.68 -0.97 -16.74
N PRO A 35 -10.18 -1.32 -17.95
CA PRO A 35 -9.11 -0.58 -18.57
C PRO A 35 -9.44 0.90 -18.69
N PRO A 36 -8.61 1.79 -18.14
CA PRO A 36 -8.90 3.22 -18.11
C PRO A 36 -8.61 3.88 -19.46
N PRO A 37 -9.27 5.01 -19.78
CA PRO A 37 -9.01 5.75 -21.02
C PRO A 37 -7.65 6.44 -20.99
N MET A 38 -6.97 6.48 -22.13
CA MET A 38 -5.74 7.25 -22.32
C MET A 38 -6.04 8.75 -22.38
N LYS A 39 -5.33 9.57 -21.61
CA LYS A 39 -5.37 11.03 -21.75
C LYS A 39 -4.33 11.50 -22.78
N PRO A 40 -4.68 12.40 -23.72
CA PRO A 40 -3.78 12.84 -24.80
C PRO A 40 -2.42 13.39 -24.29
N GLU A 41 -2.44 14.11 -23.17
CA GLU A 41 -1.25 14.72 -22.56
C GLU A 41 -0.22 13.69 -22.08
N TRP A 42 -0.60 12.46 -21.83
CA TRP A 42 0.32 11.40 -21.40
C TRP A 42 1.10 10.76 -22.56
N ALA A 43 0.65 10.96 -23.80
CA ALA A 43 1.29 10.35 -24.97
C ALA A 43 2.76 10.79 -25.14
N ALA A 44 3.11 11.99 -24.70
CA ALA A 44 4.47 12.54 -24.78
C ALA A 44 5.40 12.05 -23.66
N LEU A 45 4.87 11.35 -22.64
CA LEU A 45 5.68 10.87 -21.51
C LEU A 45 6.58 9.68 -21.88
N VAL A 46 6.25 8.98 -22.97
CA VAL A 46 7.00 7.82 -23.46
C VAL A 46 7.42 8.04 -24.91
N ASP A 47 8.71 8.02 -25.17
CA ASP A 47 9.27 8.01 -26.53
C ASP A 47 9.07 6.62 -27.13
N LYS A 48 7.99 6.47 -27.92
CA LYS A 48 7.61 5.19 -28.56
C LYS A 48 8.71 4.63 -29.47
N LYS A 49 9.66 5.47 -29.97
CA LYS A 49 10.78 5.01 -30.79
C LYS A 49 11.82 4.23 -30.00
N LYS A 50 11.87 4.44 -28.67
CA LYS A 50 12.77 3.73 -27.76
C LYS A 50 12.12 2.47 -27.16
N VAL A 51 10.83 2.26 -27.39
CA VAL A 51 10.11 1.09 -26.86
C VAL A 51 10.41 -0.12 -27.76
N PRO A 52 10.96 -1.24 -27.24
CA PRO A 52 11.17 -2.45 -28.01
C PRO A 52 9.89 -2.95 -28.68
N ASN A 53 10.00 -3.43 -29.91
CA ASN A 53 8.86 -3.91 -30.69
C ASN A 53 8.47 -5.36 -30.33
N ALA A 54 8.27 -5.62 -29.03
CA ALA A 54 7.70 -6.87 -28.58
C ALA A 54 6.20 -6.92 -28.92
N PRO A 55 5.68 -8.06 -29.40
CA PRO A 55 4.29 -8.17 -29.80
C PRO A 55 3.35 -8.07 -28.58
N VAL A 56 2.19 -7.41 -28.77
CA VAL A 56 1.10 -7.47 -27.81
C VAL A 56 0.57 -8.89 -27.76
N GLN A 57 0.57 -9.50 -26.58
CA GLN A 57 0.17 -10.90 -26.39
C GLN A 57 -1.36 -11.03 -26.32
N LYS A 58 -1.89 -12.23 -26.64
CA LYS A 58 -3.34 -12.50 -26.55
C LYS A 58 -3.79 -12.92 -25.16
N LYS A 59 -2.84 -13.32 -24.30
CA LYS A 59 -3.05 -13.77 -22.91
C LYS A 59 -1.77 -13.54 -22.12
N ALA A 60 -1.89 -13.52 -20.80
CA ALA A 60 -0.74 -13.44 -19.88
C ALA A 60 0.31 -14.52 -20.22
N ALA A 61 1.58 -14.19 -20.04
CA ALA A 61 2.76 -14.96 -20.46
C ALA A 61 2.83 -15.26 -21.98
N GLY A 62 1.75 -15.10 -22.70
CA GLY A 62 1.68 -15.22 -24.15
C GLY A 62 2.17 -16.54 -24.73
N ASP A 63 2.91 -16.47 -25.88
CA ASP A 63 3.68 -17.56 -26.46
C ASP A 63 5.13 -17.42 -25.98
N CYS A 64 5.49 -18.15 -24.94
CA CYS A 64 6.81 -18.06 -24.33
C CYS A 64 7.97 -18.37 -25.31
N LYS A 65 7.75 -19.20 -26.34
CA LYS A 65 8.80 -19.45 -27.33
C LYS A 65 9.15 -18.20 -28.16
N LYS A 66 8.17 -17.31 -28.40
CA LYS A 66 8.38 -16.03 -29.08
C LYS A 66 8.78 -14.91 -28.12
N ALA A 67 8.34 -15.00 -26.87
CA ALA A 67 8.60 -14.01 -25.85
C ALA A 67 10.06 -13.96 -25.35
N GLN A 68 10.79 -15.06 -25.43
CA GLN A 68 12.21 -15.15 -25.02
C GLN A 68 13.13 -14.12 -25.66
N ALA A 69 12.82 -13.63 -26.87
CA ALA A 69 13.58 -12.57 -27.51
C ALA A 69 13.53 -11.21 -26.78
N PHE A 70 12.59 -11.03 -25.86
CA PHE A 70 12.29 -9.75 -25.19
C PHE A 70 12.37 -9.85 -23.65
N CYS A 71 13.16 -10.75 -23.07
CA CYS A 71 13.36 -10.88 -21.64
C CYS A 71 12.03 -10.80 -20.85
N ASN A 72 11.23 -11.85 -20.95
CA ASN A 72 9.90 -11.92 -20.33
C ASN A 72 9.97 -12.72 -19.03
N TRP A 73 9.68 -12.07 -17.88
CA TRP A 73 9.76 -12.69 -16.56
C TRP A 73 8.75 -13.84 -16.38
N SER A 74 7.52 -13.66 -16.84
CA SER A 74 6.46 -14.68 -16.71
C SER A 74 6.73 -15.95 -17.54
N CYS A 75 7.71 -15.93 -18.46
CA CYS A 75 8.08 -17.08 -19.27
C CYS A 75 9.31 -17.85 -18.74
N ASP A 76 10.34 -17.14 -18.32
CA ASP A 76 11.65 -17.72 -18.01
C ASP A 76 12.36 -17.02 -16.83
N ASN A 77 11.62 -16.23 -16.06
CA ASN A 77 12.13 -15.39 -14.95
C ASN A 77 13.25 -14.43 -15.41
N CYS A 78 13.21 -14.00 -16.67
CA CYS A 78 14.21 -13.09 -17.20
C CYS A 78 14.08 -11.69 -16.56
N VAL A 79 15.19 -11.17 -16.04
CA VAL A 79 15.31 -9.86 -15.40
C VAL A 79 16.40 -9.01 -16.05
N ARG A 80 16.29 -7.69 -15.87
CA ARG A 80 17.32 -6.71 -16.20
C ARG A 80 17.76 -6.06 -14.88
N GLU A 81 18.97 -6.35 -14.43
CA GLU A 81 19.47 -5.90 -13.11
C GLU A 81 19.48 -4.37 -12.95
N GLU A 82 19.56 -3.63 -14.04
CA GLU A 82 19.54 -2.16 -14.05
C GLU A 82 18.15 -1.56 -13.74
N SER A 83 17.07 -2.32 -13.89
CA SER A 83 15.69 -1.85 -13.73
C SER A 83 14.83 -2.68 -12.78
N ASP A 84 15.18 -3.95 -12.58
CA ASP A 84 14.34 -4.94 -11.91
C ASP A 84 14.93 -5.32 -10.55
N PHE A 85 14.11 -5.22 -9.50
CA PHE A 85 14.46 -5.68 -8.16
C PHE A 85 13.71 -6.97 -7.86
N THR A 86 14.46 -8.05 -7.64
CA THR A 86 13.92 -9.39 -7.34
C THR A 86 14.21 -9.83 -5.92
N VAL A 87 15.24 -9.26 -5.30
CA VAL A 87 15.71 -9.60 -3.96
C VAL A 87 16.22 -8.36 -3.22
N CYS A 88 16.30 -8.43 -1.91
CA CYS A 88 17.07 -7.47 -1.12
C CYS A 88 18.56 -7.70 -1.32
N PRO A 89 19.39 -6.65 -1.52
CA PRO A 89 20.84 -6.80 -1.69
C PRO A 89 21.57 -7.43 -0.49
N ASN A 90 21.08 -7.16 0.73
CA ASN A 90 21.69 -7.71 1.95
C ASN A 90 21.03 -9.05 2.31
N SER A 91 21.82 -10.09 2.55
CA SER A 91 21.36 -11.44 2.85
C SER A 91 20.52 -11.59 4.14
N GLY A 92 20.62 -10.62 5.06
CA GLY A 92 19.80 -10.60 6.29
C GLY A 92 18.47 -9.87 6.16
N ASP A 93 18.12 -9.34 4.99
CA ASP A 93 16.95 -8.51 4.80
C ASP A 93 15.82 -9.25 4.05
N TRP A 94 14.58 -8.93 4.41
CA TRP A 94 13.37 -9.45 3.77
C TRP A 94 12.41 -8.32 3.45
N GLY A 95 12.23 -8.03 2.16
CA GLY A 95 11.23 -7.12 1.65
C GLY A 95 9.87 -7.80 1.66
N ILE A 96 9.03 -7.53 2.69
CA ILE A 96 7.69 -8.09 2.75
C ILE A 96 6.72 -7.21 1.97
N THR A 97 5.89 -7.82 1.13
CA THR A 97 5.00 -7.10 0.23
C THR A 97 3.60 -7.70 0.17
N TYR A 98 2.61 -6.83 -0.03
CA TYR A 98 1.21 -7.19 -0.21
C TYR A 98 0.67 -6.53 -1.46
N ASP A 99 0.09 -7.33 -2.35
CA ASP A 99 -0.44 -6.88 -3.63
C ASP A 99 -1.98 -6.83 -3.60
N ASP A 100 -2.55 -6.12 -4.56
CA ASP A 100 -3.97 -6.06 -4.89
C ASP A 100 -4.86 -5.20 -3.99
N GLY A 101 -4.40 -4.76 -2.84
CA GLY A 101 -5.20 -3.87 -1.98
C GLY A 101 -5.30 -2.42 -2.53
N PRO A 102 -5.85 -1.51 -1.70
CA PRO A 102 -6.43 -1.76 -0.39
C PRO A 102 -7.79 -2.46 -0.46
N SER A 103 -8.08 -3.32 0.50
CA SER A 103 -9.32 -4.10 0.56
C SER A 103 -9.94 -4.08 1.96
N PRO A 104 -11.17 -4.58 2.14
CA PRO A 104 -11.75 -4.79 3.46
C PRO A 104 -10.94 -5.75 4.37
N SER A 105 -10.03 -6.54 3.81
CA SER A 105 -9.13 -7.42 4.58
C SER A 105 -7.88 -6.71 5.09
N THR A 106 -7.45 -5.62 4.45
CA THR A 106 -6.24 -4.86 4.77
C THR A 106 -6.20 -4.32 6.20
N PRO A 107 -7.30 -3.78 6.81
CA PRO A 107 -7.25 -3.21 8.16
C PRO A 107 -6.77 -4.19 9.24
N ALA A 108 -7.19 -5.45 9.19
CA ALA A 108 -6.76 -6.46 10.16
C ALA A 108 -5.25 -6.77 10.06
N LEU A 109 -4.70 -6.74 8.84
CA LEU A 109 -3.26 -6.86 8.60
C LEU A 109 -2.52 -5.65 9.16
N LEU A 110 -3.02 -4.44 8.92
CA LEU A 110 -2.43 -3.20 9.46
C LEU A 110 -2.40 -3.21 10.98
N ASP A 111 -3.46 -3.67 11.66
CA ASP A 111 -3.50 -3.81 13.12
C ASP A 111 -2.34 -4.70 13.63
N PHE A 112 -2.05 -5.79 12.94
CA PHE A 112 -0.94 -6.67 13.31
C PHE A 112 0.43 -6.02 13.04
N LEU A 113 0.59 -5.37 11.89
CA LEU A 113 1.82 -4.67 11.52
C LEU A 113 2.16 -3.54 12.51
N ASP A 114 1.15 -2.77 12.93
CA ASP A 114 1.28 -1.73 13.94
C ASP A 114 1.70 -2.31 15.29
N LYS A 115 1.00 -3.35 15.76
CA LYS A 115 1.29 -4.03 17.03
C LYS A 115 2.71 -4.59 17.10
N THR A 116 3.25 -5.05 15.97
CA THR A 116 4.58 -5.67 15.88
C THR A 116 5.66 -4.71 15.40
N ASN A 117 5.31 -3.42 15.23
CA ASN A 117 6.18 -2.38 14.66
C ASN A 117 6.88 -2.86 13.37
N THR A 118 6.13 -3.52 12.49
CA THR A 118 6.63 -4.05 11.22
C THR A 118 6.16 -3.14 10.10
N LYS A 119 7.06 -2.75 9.21
CA LYS A 119 6.71 -1.97 8.01
C LYS A 119 6.85 -2.84 6.77
N ALA A 120 5.91 -2.67 5.84
CA ALA A 120 5.77 -3.46 4.62
C ALA A 120 5.62 -2.55 3.40
N THR A 121 5.62 -3.13 2.22
CA THR A 121 5.26 -2.46 0.96
C THR A 121 3.91 -2.99 0.49
N PHE A 122 3.01 -2.07 0.12
CA PHE A 122 1.72 -2.39 -0.48
C PHE A 122 1.73 -1.94 -1.94
N PHE A 123 1.60 -2.89 -2.87
CA PHE A 123 1.41 -2.63 -4.30
C PHE A 123 -0.09 -2.53 -4.58
N VAL A 124 -0.57 -1.30 -4.72
CA VAL A 124 -2.01 -1.04 -4.71
C VAL A 124 -2.59 -0.89 -6.12
N VAL A 125 -3.79 -1.42 -6.32
CA VAL A 125 -4.57 -1.28 -7.54
C VAL A 125 -5.33 0.05 -7.51
N GLY A 126 -5.21 0.86 -8.56
CA GLY A 126 -5.73 2.22 -8.58
C GLY A 126 -7.25 2.31 -8.38
N SER A 127 -8.05 1.42 -8.99
CA SER A 127 -9.50 1.35 -8.76
C SER A 127 -9.82 1.09 -7.28
N ARG A 128 -9.05 0.25 -6.60
CA ARG A 128 -9.23 -0.08 -5.19
C ARG A 128 -8.79 1.03 -4.24
N VAL A 129 -7.84 1.86 -4.68
CA VAL A 129 -7.50 3.11 -3.97
C VAL A 129 -8.69 4.06 -3.96
N VAL A 130 -9.42 4.16 -5.09
CA VAL A 130 -10.62 5.01 -5.18
C VAL A 130 -11.73 4.50 -4.27
N GLU A 131 -11.93 3.19 -4.19
CA GLU A 131 -12.94 2.57 -3.32
C GLU A 131 -12.59 2.64 -1.82
N ASN A 132 -11.29 2.60 -1.48
CA ASN A 132 -10.83 2.45 -0.09
C ASN A 132 -9.74 3.47 0.29
N PRO A 133 -9.92 4.79 0.03
CA PRO A 133 -8.89 5.79 0.22
C PRO A 133 -8.43 5.92 1.68
N GLU A 134 -9.33 5.74 2.64
CA GLU A 134 -9.01 5.82 4.06
C GLU A 134 -8.13 4.65 4.54
N ILE A 135 -8.31 3.47 3.95
CA ILE A 135 -7.45 2.31 4.24
C ILE A 135 -6.04 2.59 3.70
N LEU A 136 -5.92 3.11 2.47
CA LEU A 136 -4.64 3.51 1.90
C LEU A 136 -3.96 4.57 2.76
N LYS A 137 -4.71 5.62 3.13
CA LYS A 137 -4.20 6.71 3.98
C LYS A 137 -3.69 6.18 5.31
N ARG A 138 -4.42 5.28 5.95
CA ARG A 138 -4.00 4.62 7.19
C ARG A 138 -2.68 3.87 7.01
N ALA A 139 -2.54 3.09 5.94
CA ALA A 139 -1.29 2.36 5.66
C ALA A 139 -0.11 3.32 5.47
N PHE A 140 -0.32 4.41 4.71
CA PHE A 140 0.70 5.43 4.48
C PHE A 140 1.09 6.17 5.77
N ASP A 141 0.12 6.66 6.55
CA ASP A 141 0.34 7.37 7.81
C ASP A 141 1.05 6.50 8.86
N ALA A 142 0.81 5.19 8.84
CA ALA A 142 1.52 4.22 9.65
C ALA A 142 2.97 3.97 9.19
N GLY A 143 3.43 4.59 8.10
CA GLY A 143 4.79 4.49 7.59
C GLY A 143 5.06 3.25 6.73
N HIS A 144 4.02 2.62 6.18
CA HIS A 144 4.18 1.61 5.14
C HIS A 144 4.53 2.27 3.81
N GLN A 145 5.26 1.56 2.97
CA GLN A 145 5.53 2.00 1.61
C GLN A 145 4.32 1.68 0.72
N ILE A 146 3.85 2.69 -0.02
CA ILE A 146 2.85 2.50 -1.08
C ILE A 146 3.57 2.45 -2.42
N ALA A 147 3.19 1.49 -3.25
CA ALA A 147 3.73 1.26 -4.58
C ALA A 147 2.59 0.94 -5.56
N MET A 148 2.87 0.88 -6.86
CA MET A 148 1.85 0.81 -7.89
C MET A 148 1.62 -0.61 -8.40
N HIS A 149 0.32 -0.96 -8.64
CA HIS A 149 -0.07 -2.25 -9.19
C HIS A 149 -1.09 -2.13 -10.34
N THR A 150 -0.97 -1.07 -11.17
CA THR A 150 -1.89 -0.72 -12.26
C THR A 150 -3.28 -0.26 -11.80
N TRP A 151 -4.13 0.19 -12.73
CA TRP A 151 -5.50 0.64 -12.43
C TRP A 151 -6.49 -0.51 -12.28
N SER A 152 -6.48 -1.44 -13.25
CA SER A 152 -7.48 -2.52 -13.36
C SER A 152 -6.87 -3.93 -13.35
N HIS A 153 -5.61 -4.05 -12.97
CA HIS A 153 -4.90 -5.31 -12.81
C HIS A 153 -4.82 -6.20 -14.08
N PRO A 154 -4.52 -5.65 -15.28
CA PRO A 154 -4.34 -6.48 -16.48
C PRO A 154 -2.94 -7.07 -16.57
N ALA A 155 -2.79 -8.20 -17.24
CA ALA A 155 -1.50 -8.69 -17.70
C ALA A 155 -0.89 -7.71 -18.70
N LEU A 156 0.25 -7.06 -18.38
CA LEU A 156 0.74 -5.90 -19.13
C LEU A 156 1.26 -6.25 -20.52
N THR A 157 1.74 -7.48 -20.76
CA THR A 157 2.13 -7.90 -22.12
C THR A 157 0.96 -7.97 -23.08
N THR A 158 -0.28 -8.06 -22.58
CA THR A 158 -1.51 -8.06 -23.39
C THR A 158 -2.01 -6.66 -23.74
N GLN A 159 -1.44 -5.62 -23.11
CA GLN A 159 -1.86 -4.24 -23.27
C GLN A 159 -1.01 -3.54 -24.33
N THR A 160 -1.62 -2.63 -25.10
CA THR A 160 -0.87 -1.72 -25.96
C THR A 160 -0.05 -0.73 -25.14
N THR A 161 0.92 -0.05 -25.77
CA THR A 161 1.71 0.99 -25.11
C THR A 161 0.83 2.05 -24.44
N ASP A 162 -0.21 2.53 -25.13
CA ASP A 162 -1.11 3.57 -24.61
C ASP A 162 -1.97 3.06 -23.44
N GLN A 163 -2.40 1.80 -23.48
CA GLN A 163 -3.11 1.18 -22.37
C GLN A 163 -2.22 1.03 -21.13
N ILE A 164 -0.95 0.60 -21.30
CA ILE A 164 0.00 0.52 -20.18
C ILE A 164 0.22 1.90 -19.54
N ILE A 165 0.40 2.94 -20.37
CA ILE A 165 0.55 4.31 -19.87
C ILE A 165 -0.70 4.72 -19.08
N ALA A 166 -1.90 4.44 -19.60
CA ALA A 166 -3.15 4.78 -18.93
C ALA A 166 -3.30 4.04 -17.57
N GLU A 167 -3.04 2.73 -17.55
CA GLU A 167 -3.06 1.90 -16.33
C GLU A 167 -2.17 2.49 -15.22
N ILE A 168 -0.96 2.89 -15.59
CA ILE A 168 0.02 3.46 -14.65
C ILE A 168 -0.37 4.86 -14.22
N LYS A 169 -0.75 5.73 -15.16
CA LYS A 169 -1.00 7.15 -14.85
C LYS A 169 -2.28 7.37 -14.05
N TRP A 170 -3.34 6.63 -14.30
CA TRP A 170 -4.54 6.72 -13.48
C TRP A 170 -4.30 6.22 -12.05
N THR A 171 -3.50 5.17 -11.89
CA THR A 171 -3.09 4.71 -10.55
C THR A 171 -2.24 5.75 -9.83
N GLU A 172 -1.29 6.38 -10.53
CA GLU A 172 -0.49 7.48 -9.98
C GLU A 172 -1.38 8.62 -9.49
N GLU A 173 -2.36 9.06 -10.31
CA GLU A 173 -3.28 10.13 -9.95
C GLU A 173 -4.14 9.76 -8.73
N ALA A 174 -4.66 8.53 -8.64
CA ALA A 174 -5.45 8.08 -7.50
C ALA A 174 -4.63 8.05 -6.20
N ILE A 175 -3.43 7.48 -6.23
CA ILE A 175 -2.53 7.46 -5.06
C ILE A 175 -2.19 8.90 -4.64
N LYS A 176 -1.83 9.75 -5.58
CA LYS A 176 -1.49 11.16 -5.29
C LYS A 176 -2.66 11.94 -4.72
N ALA A 177 -3.87 11.71 -5.22
CA ALA A 177 -5.08 12.32 -4.66
C ALA A 177 -5.38 11.85 -3.24
N ALA A 178 -5.16 10.57 -2.93
CA ALA A 178 -5.45 10.00 -1.62
C ALA A 178 -4.41 10.36 -0.54
N ILE A 179 -3.11 10.37 -0.88
CA ILE A 179 -2.02 10.48 0.10
C ILE A 179 -0.96 11.55 -0.23
N GLY A 180 -1.11 12.31 -1.31
CA GLY A 180 -0.28 13.46 -1.64
C GLY A 180 1.10 13.17 -2.22
N VAL A 181 1.48 11.90 -2.42
CA VAL A 181 2.80 11.50 -2.93
C VAL A 181 2.69 10.60 -4.15
N THR A 182 3.76 10.56 -4.94
CA THR A 182 3.87 9.76 -6.17
C THR A 182 4.87 8.63 -5.98
N PRO A 183 4.47 7.35 -5.99
CA PRO A 183 5.38 6.22 -5.90
C PRO A 183 6.42 6.17 -7.01
N VAL A 184 7.58 5.57 -6.73
CA VAL A 184 8.60 5.28 -7.75
C VAL A 184 8.76 3.78 -8.02
N PHE A 185 8.04 2.94 -7.30
CA PHE A 185 8.06 1.49 -7.48
C PHE A 185 6.75 1.00 -8.07
N ALA A 186 6.84 0.06 -8.99
CA ALA A 186 5.69 -0.60 -9.61
C ALA A 186 5.95 -2.11 -9.70
N ARG A 187 4.89 -2.88 -9.53
CA ARG A 187 4.89 -4.32 -9.79
C ARG A 187 3.87 -4.62 -10.89
N PRO A 188 4.30 -5.24 -12.00
CA PRO A 188 3.37 -5.71 -13.02
C PRO A 188 2.47 -6.82 -12.48
N PRO A 189 1.14 -6.77 -12.69
CA PRO A 189 0.24 -7.86 -12.36
C PRO A 189 0.70 -9.20 -12.93
N PHE A 190 0.57 -10.27 -12.15
CA PHE A 190 1.01 -11.63 -12.51
C PHE A 190 2.52 -11.77 -12.79
N GLY A 191 3.34 -10.74 -12.51
CA GLY A 191 4.70 -10.66 -13.01
C GLY A 191 4.79 -10.64 -14.54
N ASP A 192 3.71 -10.21 -15.23
CA ASP A 192 3.62 -10.29 -16.68
C ASP A 192 4.17 -9.03 -17.34
N TYR A 193 5.48 -9.06 -17.63
CA TYR A 193 6.17 -7.98 -18.33
C TYR A 193 7.35 -8.50 -19.16
N ASP A 194 7.63 -7.77 -20.23
CA ASP A 194 8.72 -7.97 -21.16
C ASP A 194 9.54 -6.68 -21.34
N ASP A 195 10.53 -6.66 -22.24
CA ASP A 195 11.34 -5.48 -22.52
C ASP A 195 10.51 -4.27 -23.00
N ARG A 196 9.36 -4.49 -23.66
CA ARG A 196 8.44 -3.42 -24.07
C ARG A 196 7.80 -2.76 -22.85
N VAL A 197 7.20 -3.56 -21.95
CA VAL A 197 6.59 -3.09 -20.71
C VAL A 197 7.64 -2.43 -19.83
N ARG A 198 8.82 -3.04 -19.69
CA ARG A 198 9.96 -2.52 -18.91
C ARG A 198 10.38 -1.14 -19.41
N SER A 199 10.53 -0.97 -20.74
CA SER A 199 10.89 0.31 -21.33
C SER A 199 9.84 1.40 -21.05
N ILE A 200 8.55 1.07 -21.08
CA ILE A 200 7.48 2.03 -20.78
C ILE A 200 7.56 2.45 -19.31
N LEU A 201 7.62 1.48 -18.38
CA LEU A 201 7.68 1.78 -16.93
C LEU A 201 8.92 2.60 -16.57
N THR A 202 10.08 2.27 -17.10
CA THR A 202 11.32 3.01 -16.82
C THR A 202 11.31 4.42 -17.41
N GLN A 203 10.75 4.64 -18.61
CA GLN A 203 10.57 5.97 -19.17
C GLN A 203 9.59 6.82 -18.36
N LEU A 204 8.59 6.23 -17.71
CA LEU A 204 7.69 6.90 -16.78
C LEU A 204 8.34 7.14 -15.40
N GLY A 205 9.57 6.67 -15.19
CA GLY A 205 10.35 6.86 -13.95
C GLY A 205 10.10 5.83 -12.87
N TYR A 206 9.57 4.64 -13.23
CA TYR A 206 9.30 3.56 -12.27
C TYR A 206 10.42 2.52 -12.24
N LYS A 207 10.65 1.99 -11.03
CA LYS A 207 11.48 0.83 -10.74
C LYS A 207 10.57 -0.40 -10.65
N ILE A 208 10.94 -1.48 -11.30
CA ILE A 208 10.14 -2.70 -11.33
C ILE A 208 10.55 -3.58 -10.16
N VAL A 209 9.54 -4.09 -9.42
CA VAL A 209 9.75 -5.02 -8.31
C VAL A 209 9.04 -6.31 -8.59
N ILE A 210 9.79 -7.39 -8.55
CA ILE A 210 9.29 -8.76 -8.63
C ILE A 210 9.59 -9.43 -7.28
N TRP A 211 9.54 -10.73 -7.20
CA TRP A 211 9.76 -11.52 -5.99
C TRP A 211 10.63 -12.75 -6.30
N ASP A 212 11.22 -13.27 -5.27
CA ASP A 212 11.91 -14.58 -5.33
C ASP A 212 11.27 -15.62 -4.39
N VAL A 213 10.36 -15.17 -3.51
CA VAL A 213 9.58 -16.06 -2.65
C VAL A 213 8.10 -15.83 -2.91
N ASP A 214 7.43 -16.79 -3.54
CA ASP A 214 5.98 -16.80 -3.73
C ASP A 214 5.34 -17.67 -2.64
N THR A 215 4.40 -17.08 -1.88
CA THR A 215 3.66 -17.82 -0.86
C THR A 215 2.52 -18.64 -1.45
N PHE A 216 2.14 -18.38 -2.72
CA PHE A 216 0.99 -18.96 -3.41
C PHE A 216 -0.34 -18.75 -2.66
N ASP A 217 -0.44 -17.66 -1.88
CA ASP A 217 -1.65 -17.31 -1.13
C ASP A 217 -2.82 -16.93 -2.05
N TRP A 218 -2.52 -16.44 -3.26
CA TRP A 218 -3.48 -16.13 -4.32
C TRP A 218 -4.29 -17.35 -4.80
N LEU A 219 -3.79 -18.59 -4.62
CA LEU A 219 -4.54 -19.81 -4.89
C LEU A 219 -5.72 -20.02 -3.94
N SER A 220 -5.85 -19.19 -2.89
CA SER A 220 -7.01 -19.19 -1.99
C SER A 220 -8.24 -18.51 -2.58
N ASP A 221 -8.09 -17.73 -3.65
CA ASP A 221 -9.21 -17.05 -4.30
C ASP A 221 -10.21 -18.03 -4.86
N GLY A 222 -11.49 -17.87 -4.47
CA GLY A 222 -12.57 -18.75 -4.88
C GLY A 222 -12.41 -20.24 -4.52
N ASN A 223 -11.38 -20.61 -3.74
CA ASN A 223 -11.09 -22.00 -3.39
C ASN A 223 -11.44 -22.31 -1.92
N PRO A 224 -12.65 -22.84 -1.63
CA PRO A 224 -13.06 -23.14 -0.26
C PRO A 224 -12.25 -24.28 0.39
N ASN A 225 -11.52 -25.08 -0.40
CA ASN A 225 -10.68 -26.18 0.07
C ASN A 225 -9.19 -25.80 0.15
N TYR A 226 -8.87 -24.53 -0.01
CA TYR A 226 -7.48 -24.07 0.08
C TYR A 226 -6.89 -24.35 1.46
N ASN A 227 -5.68 -24.92 1.48
CA ASN A 227 -4.97 -25.20 2.72
C ASN A 227 -4.00 -24.06 3.05
N PRO A 228 -4.27 -23.21 4.06
CA PRO A 228 -3.38 -22.10 4.44
C PRO A 228 -1.97 -22.53 4.86
N ALA A 229 -1.76 -23.80 5.19
CA ALA A 229 -0.43 -24.32 5.49
C ALA A 229 0.54 -24.26 4.29
N LEU A 230 0.03 -24.13 3.05
CA LEU A 230 0.86 -23.89 1.87
C LEU A 230 1.56 -22.55 1.96
N ILE A 231 0.86 -21.48 2.39
CA ILE A 231 1.43 -20.14 2.57
C ILE A 231 2.62 -20.19 3.52
N THR A 232 2.40 -20.74 4.72
CA THR A 232 3.44 -20.83 5.74
C THR A 232 4.56 -21.81 5.38
N GLY A 233 4.23 -22.86 4.63
CA GLY A 233 5.20 -23.83 4.09
C GLY A 233 6.17 -23.18 3.10
N ASN A 234 5.65 -22.39 2.16
CA ASN A 234 6.46 -21.68 1.16
C ASN A 234 7.31 -20.58 1.80
N ALA A 235 6.74 -19.80 2.73
CA ALA A 235 7.50 -18.82 3.51
C ALA A 235 8.64 -19.50 4.31
N THR A 236 8.37 -20.65 4.93
CA THR A 236 9.39 -21.43 5.65
C THR A 236 10.47 -21.95 4.71
N ALA A 237 10.10 -22.37 3.50
CA ALA A 237 11.07 -22.83 2.50
C ALA A 237 11.98 -21.70 2.04
N GLY A 238 11.42 -20.52 1.70
CA GLY A 238 12.20 -19.33 1.35
C GLY A 238 13.12 -18.89 2.49
N ALA A 239 12.62 -18.90 3.73
CA ALA A 239 13.39 -18.49 4.90
C ALA A 239 14.56 -19.43 5.28
N LYS A 240 14.74 -20.57 4.60
CA LYS A 240 15.92 -21.44 4.75
C LYS A 240 17.13 -20.94 3.96
N ASP A 241 16.91 -20.23 2.86
CA ASP A 241 18.01 -19.66 2.09
C ASP A 241 18.52 -18.39 2.79
N LYS A 242 19.76 -18.48 3.31
CA LYS A 242 20.46 -17.37 4.00
C LYS A 242 21.54 -16.74 3.13
N SER A 243 21.71 -17.23 1.90
CA SER A 243 22.76 -16.76 1.01
C SER A 243 22.49 -15.39 0.41
N LYS A 244 21.21 -14.96 0.40
CA LYS A 244 20.73 -13.69 -0.15
C LYS A 244 19.62 -13.09 0.71
N GLY A 245 19.26 -11.84 0.46
CA GLY A 245 18.01 -11.29 0.95
C GLY A 245 16.86 -11.68 0.05
N HIS A 246 15.63 -11.46 0.50
CA HIS A 246 14.42 -11.89 -0.20
C HIS A 246 13.43 -10.77 -0.41
N ILE A 247 12.57 -10.92 -1.41
CA ILE A 247 11.31 -10.16 -1.57
C ILE A 247 10.19 -11.19 -1.72
N SER A 248 9.20 -11.17 -0.80
CA SER A 248 8.05 -12.09 -0.87
C SER A 248 6.87 -11.49 -1.62
N LEU A 249 6.10 -12.37 -2.30
CA LEU A 249 4.78 -12.07 -2.82
C LEU A 249 3.73 -12.61 -1.86
N GLU A 250 2.89 -11.72 -1.39
CA GLU A 250 1.67 -11.98 -0.61
C GLU A 250 0.59 -10.99 -1.06
N HIS A 251 -0.67 -11.23 -0.66
CA HIS A 251 -1.80 -10.38 -1.05
C HIS A 251 -2.62 -9.98 0.18
N ASP A 252 -3.15 -8.75 0.17
CA ASP A 252 -4.08 -8.27 1.20
C ASP A 252 -5.54 -8.16 0.68
N LEU A 253 -5.78 -8.59 -0.55
CA LEU A 253 -7.11 -8.68 -1.13
C LEU A 253 -7.91 -9.85 -0.55
N TYR A 254 -7.29 -11.03 -0.44
CA TYR A 254 -7.97 -12.27 -0.08
C TYR A 254 -8.01 -12.46 1.44
N PRO A 255 -9.21 -12.73 2.04
CA PRO A 255 -9.33 -12.86 3.50
C PRO A 255 -8.40 -13.94 4.11
N VAL A 256 -8.19 -15.06 3.39
CA VAL A 256 -7.30 -16.14 3.84
C VAL A 256 -5.84 -15.68 3.85
N ALA A 257 -5.40 -14.99 2.79
CA ALA A 257 -4.06 -14.44 2.66
C ALA A 257 -3.78 -13.42 3.78
N ALA A 258 -4.59 -12.37 3.89
CA ALA A 258 -4.46 -11.35 4.91
C ALA A 258 -4.47 -11.91 6.35
N LYS A 259 -5.30 -12.92 6.62
CA LYS A 259 -5.35 -13.61 7.92
C LYS A 259 -4.09 -14.42 8.23
N THR A 260 -3.43 -14.97 7.19
CA THR A 260 -2.25 -15.83 7.35
C THR A 260 -0.94 -15.02 7.37
N ALA A 261 -0.92 -13.81 6.80
CA ALA A 261 0.24 -12.92 6.73
C ALA A 261 0.96 -12.71 8.09
N PRO A 262 0.27 -12.54 9.24
CA PRO A 262 0.92 -12.48 10.54
C PRO A 262 1.85 -13.66 10.81
N ARG A 263 1.44 -14.87 10.44
CA ARG A 263 2.25 -16.07 10.62
C ARG A 263 3.47 -16.12 9.71
N VAL A 264 3.35 -15.62 8.48
CA VAL A 264 4.49 -15.46 7.57
C VAL A 264 5.53 -14.52 8.16
N ILE A 265 5.12 -13.36 8.67
CA ILE A 265 6.01 -12.38 9.33
C ILE A 265 6.75 -13.02 10.52
N GLU A 266 6.05 -13.79 11.36
CA GLU A 266 6.66 -14.49 12.49
C GLU A 266 7.71 -15.50 12.03
N ILE A 267 7.42 -16.31 10.99
CA ILE A 267 8.34 -17.29 10.42
C ILE A 267 9.61 -16.61 9.94
N VAL A 268 9.48 -15.54 9.17
CA VAL A 268 10.60 -14.79 8.59
C VAL A 268 11.46 -14.16 9.69
N LYS A 269 10.84 -13.50 10.67
CA LYS A 269 11.55 -12.89 11.82
C LYS A 269 12.25 -13.95 12.69
N ASN A 270 11.58 -15.06 12.98
CA ASN A 270 12.16 -16.16 13.77
C ASN A 270 13.31 -16.84 13.03
N ALA A 271 13.30 -16.81 11.71
CA ALA A 271 14.41 -17.24 10.90
C ALA A 271 15.60 -16.25 10.92
N GLY A 272 15.46 -15.07 11.55
CA GLY A 272 16.52 -14.08 11.74
C GLY A 272 16.63 -13.03 10.64
N PHE A 273 15.62 -12.89 9.77
CA PHE A 273 15.60 -11.81 8.78
C PHE A 273 15.06 -10.50 9.37
N ASN A 274 15.62 -9.39 8.89
CA ASN A 274 15.11 -8.04 9.14
C ASN A 274 14.02 -7.72 8.11
N VAL A 275 12.77 -7.71 8.56
CA VAL A 275 11.61 -7.40 7.72
C VAL A 275 11.55 -5.90 7.46
N LYS A 276 11.47 -5.48 6.19
CA LYS A 276 11.55 -4.08 5.74
C LYS A 276 10.62 -3.80 4.57
N PRO A 277 10.23 -2.53 4.34
CA PRO A 277 9.73 -2.10 3.03
C PRO A 277 10.78 -2.29 1.94
N VAL A 278 10.34 -2.53 0.70
CA VAL A 278 11.23 -2.73 -0.44
C VAL A 278 12.17 -1.54 -0.65
N SER A 279 11.67 -0.31 -0.56
CA SER A 279 12.51 0.89 -0.73
C SER A 279 13.69 0.95 0.25
N VAL A 280 13.45 0.56 1.50
CA VAL A 280 14.50 0.46 2.54
C VAL A 280 15.45 -0.70 2.24
N CYS A 281 14.91 -1.82 1.82
CA CYS A 281 15.68 -3.01 1.46
C CYS A 281 16.65 -2.73 0.31
N VAL A 282 16.20 -2.03 -0.75
CA VAL A 282 17.03 -1.74 -1.94
C VAL A 282 17.76 -0.39 -1.87
N GLY A 283 17.62 0.36 -0.77
CA GLY A 283 18.31 1.65 -0.57
C GLY A 283 17.87 2.75 -1.53
N ALA A 284 16.55 2.81 -1.89
CA ALA A 284 16.03 3.81 -2.82
C ALA A 284 14.86 4.60 -2.21
N LYS A 285 14.68 5.86 -2.65
CA LYS A 285 13.54 6.71 -2.22
C LYS A 285 12.23 6.05 -2.67
N PRO A 286 11.18 6.00 -1.83
CA PRO A 286 9.90 5.39 -2.18
C PRO A 286 9.02 6.28 -3.07
N TYR A 287 9.19 7.61 -3.02
CA TYR A 287 8.35 8.60 -3.68
C TYR A 287 9.17 9.61 -4.48
N LYS A 288 8.54 10.24 -5.47
CA LYS A 288 9.14 11.31 -6.29
C LYS A 288 9.34 12.60 -5.49
N GLU A 289 8.42 12.87 -4.55
CA GLU A 289 8.49 14.01 -3.64
C GLU A 289 9.52 13.76 -2.53
N ASP A 290 10.25 14.80 -2.12
CA ASP A 290 11.08 14.73 -0.93
C ASP A 290 10.22 14.81 0.33
N SER A 291 10.50 13.98 1.33
CA SER A 291 9.73 13.83 2.57
C SER A 291 9.69 15.11 3.46
N THR A 292 10.19 16.24 2.99
CA THR A 292 10.29 17.50 3.76
C THR A 292 9.09 18.43 3.63
N THR A 293 8.04 18.09 2.85
CA THR A 293 6.92 19.02 2.58
C THR A 293 5.56 18.60 3.12
N SER A 294 5.45 17.64 4.04
CA SER A 294 4.14 17.18 4.55
C SER A 294 3.76 17.70 5.94
N SER A 295 4.07 18.96 6.30
CA SER A 295 3.60 19.52 7.58
C SER A 295 3.11 20.98 7.57
N THR A 296 2.64 21.51 6.40
CA THR A 296 2.03 22.85 6.37
C THR A 296 0.93 22.95 5.32
N ALA A 297 -0.17 22.26 5.57
CA ALA A 297 -1.42 22.53 4.87
C ALA A 297 -2.61 22.28 5.80
N SER A 298 -2.76 23.13 6.82
CA SER A 298 -4.03 23.40 7.48
C SER A 298 -3.86 24.54 8.47
N ALA A 299 -4.04 25.78 8.03
CA ALA A 299 -4.62 26.90 8.77
C ALA A 299 -4.42 28.20 7.99
N THR A 300 -5.32 28.51 7.07
CA THR A 300 -5.66 29.91 6.74
C THR A 300 -7.12 29.95 6.27
N ALA A 301 -7.98 30.19 7.22
CA ALA A 301 -9.29 30.79 6.93
C ALA A 301 -9.55 31.87 7.96
N ALA A 302 -9.55 33.10 7.45
CA ALA A 302 -10.28 34.28 7.90
C ALA A 302 -9.95 34.91 9.27
N SER A 303 -9.37 36.10 9.25
CA SER A 303 -10.04 37.26 9.84
C SER A 303 -9.45 38.54 9.30
N ASP A 304 -10.36 39.34 8.83
CA ASP A 304 -10.23 40.69 8.27
C ASP A 304 -9.91 41.76 9.35
N SER A 305 -9.30 42.84 8.85
CA SER A 305 -9.44 44.24 9.20
C SER A 305 -8.70 44.87 10.38
N SER A 306 -7.88 45.79 9.95
CA SER A 306 -7.74 47.22 10.39
C SER A 306 -6.91 47.57 11.61
N GLY A 307 -5.99 48.51 11.35
CA GLY A 307 -5.64 49.56 12.29
C GLY A 307 -4.15 49.75 12.61
N SER A 308 -3.51 50.58 11.86
CA SER A 308 -2.46 51.57 12.09
C SER A 308 -1.96 51.80 13.53
N THR A 309 -0.67 51.82 13.79
CA THR A 309 0.23 52.95 14.06
C THR A 309 1.45 52.56 14.89
N ASP A 310 2.54 53.14 14.48
CA ASP A 310 3.90 53.27 15.03
C ASP A 310 4.16 53.10 16.56
N SER A 311 5.28 52.49 16.90
CA SER A 311 6.49 53.14 17.41
C SER A 311 7.53 52.15 17.98
N ASN A 312 8.76 52.42 17.66
CA ASN A 312 10.02 51.88 18.22
C ASN A 312 10.05 51.81 19.75
N VAL A 313 10.78 50.83 20.31
CA VAL A 313 11.95 51.00 21.22
C VAL A 313 12.57 49.66 21.54
N ASN A 314 13.94 49.63 21.52
CA ASN A 314 14.90 48.62 21.92
C ASN A 314 14.78 48.14 23.39
N GLY A 315 15.25 46.95 23.66
CA GLY A 315 15.60 46.53 25.03
C GLY A 315 15.94 45.05 25.17
N ASP A 316 17.21 44.79 25.42
CA ASP A 316 17.86 43.53 25.75
C ASP A 316 17.34 42.83 27.03
N ALA A 317 17.65 41.53 27.08
CA ALA A 317 18.15 40.73 28.21
C ALA A 317 17.28 39.63 28.84
N SER A 318 17.79 38.44 28.61
CA SER A 318 18.09 37.35 29.57
C SER A 318 16.99 36.65 30.41
N SER A 319 17.04 35.33 30.19
CA SER A 319 16.99 34.22 31.18
C SER A 319 15.81 34.03 32.16
N ALA A 320 15.22 32.88 32.12
CA ALA A 320 15.28 31.84 33.15
C ALA A 320 14.17 30.79 33.00
N SER A 321 14.60 29.58 33.09
CA SER A 321 13.81 28.32 33.22
C SER A 321 12.86 28.34 34.45
N ARG A 322 11.69 27.75 34.31
CA ARG A 322 11.03 27.02 35.39
C ARG A 322 10.09 25.93 34.87
N SER A 323 10.44 24.69 35.22
CA SER A 323 9.65 23.50 35.14
C SER A 323 8.47 23.54 36.12
N TYR A 324 7.28 23.07 35.68
CA TYR A 324 6.24 22.65 36.60
C TYR A 324 5.76 21.24 36.20
N PHE A 325 5.92 20.31 37.15
CA PHE A 325 5.26 19.00 37.19
C PHE A 325 3.77 19.21 37.49
N ALA A 326 2.89 18.47 36.78
CA ALA A 326 1.51 18.27 37.22
C ALA A 326 1.17 16.77 37.11
N SER A 327 0.85 16.21 38.25
CA SER A 327 0.45 14.82 38.50
C SER A 327 -0.96 14.59 37.99
N SER A 328 -1.19 13.47 37.29
CA SER A 328 -2.52 13.00 36.90
C SER A 328 -2.96 11.83 37.77
N LEU A 329 -4.13 11.99 38.37
CA LEU A 329 -4.84 10.92 39.10
C LEU A 329 -5.40 9.89 38.13
N VAL A 330 -5.17 8.63 38.44
CA VAL A 330 -5.81 7.46 37.80
C VAL A 330 -7.08 7.14 38.60
N SER A 331 -8.23 7.10 37.95
CA SER A 331 -9.47 6.53 38.44
C SER A 331 -9.72 5.17 37.84
N LEU A 332 -9.60 4.12 38.66
CA LEU A 332 -10.09 2.77 38.34
C LEU A 332 -11.62 2.71 38.54
N ILE A 333 -12.34 2.26 37.53
CA ILE A 333 -13.71 1.75 37.66
C ILE A 333 -13.69 0.28 37.30
N GLY A 334 -13.90 -0.57 38.30
CA GLY A 334 -14.08 -1.99 38.13
C GLY A 334 -15.44 -2.34 37.59
N LEU A 335 -15.50 -3.23 36.60
CA LEU A 335 -16.73 -3.83 36.09
C LEU A 335 -16.73 -5.31 36.41
N THR A 336 -17.64 -5.69 37.31
CA THR A 336 -17.91 -7.08 37.70
C THR A 336 -18.85 -7.73 36.68
N LEU A 337 -18.40 -8.83 36.05
CA LEU A 337 -19.24 -9.69 35.22
C LEU A 337 -20.00 -10.69 36.11
N PHE A 338 -21.32 -10.74 35.96
CA PHE A 338 -22.14 -11.85 36.41
C PHE A 338 -22.53 -12.74 35.21
N LEU A 339 -22.16 -14.00 35.32
CA LEU A 339 -22.65 -15.11 34.47
C LEU A 339 -23.99 -15.59 35.03
N ILE A 340 -25.01 -15.71 34.21
CA ILE A 340 -26.12 -16.65 34.41
C ILE A 340 -26.70 -17.06 33.04
N GLY A 341 -26.83 -18.38 32.81
CA GLY A 341 -27.75 -19.05 31.92
C GLY A 341 -27.21 -19.50 30.59
#